data_4435a97524efd5cd782ae0a95e3feb64
#
_entry.id   4435a97524efd5cd782ae0a95e3feb64
#
_cell.length_a   1.000
_cell.length_b   1.000
_cell.length_c   1.000
_cell.angle_alpha   90.00
_cell.angle_beta   90.00
_cell.angle_gamma   90.00
#
_symmetry.space_group_name_H-M   'P 1'
#
loop_
_entity.id
_entity.type
_entity.pdbx_description
1 polymer ?
#
loop_
_entity_poly.entity_id
_entity_poly.type
_entity_poly.pdbx_seq_one_letter_code
_entity_poly.pdbx_strand_id
1 'polypeptide(L)'
;MLPGKAFDAIVPVLILTALVLVVLQPRVARAMAARRAAGTLPPATDGGPLLLLLIALTGVYGGYFGAAQGVLLLALMGMLLPDTLQTINGIKNVLALIVNGVAAVFFVLTSHIDWTAVLLIAAGSTLGGMLGARIGRRLPPIALRTLIVVVGLAAVTKLLFL
;
A
#
# COMPACT_ATOMS: atom_id res chain seq x y z
N MET A 1 -9.56 -18.82 10.67
CA MET A 1 -8.49 -19.12 9.68
C MET A 1 -9.18 -19.44 8.36
N LEU A 2 -8.80 -18.77 7.29
CA LEU A 2 -9.29 -19.11 5.95
C LEU A 2 -8.78 -20.51 5.59
N PRO A 3 -9.61 -21.37 4.97
CA PRO A 3 -9.16 -22.66 4.48
C PRO A 3 -8.00 -22.46 3.50
N GLY A 4 -6.98 -23.33 3.52
CA GLY A 4 -5.79 -23.17 2.67
C GLY A 4 -6.08 -22.91 1.20
N LYS A 5 -7.09 -23.58 0.64
CA LYS A 5 -7.55 -23.37 -0.76
C LYS A 5 -8.07 -21.95 -1.04
N ALA A 6 -8.68 -21.29 -0.05
CA ALA A 6 -9.12 -19.92 -0.21
C ALA A 6 -7.92 -18.93 -0.18
N PHE A 7 -6.90 -19.22 0.63
CA PHE A 7 -5.67 -18.45 0.67
C PHE A 7 -4.93 -18.52 -0.70
N ASP A 8 -4.79 -19.72 -1.26
CA ASP A 8 -4.09 -19.95 -2.53
C ASP A 8 -4.78 -19.26 -3.73
N ALA A 9 -6.11 -19.08 -3.68
CA ALA A 9 -6.84 -18.37 -4.72
C ALA A 9 -6.84 -16.84 -4.52
N ILE A 10 -6.92 -16.38 -3.27
CA ILE A 10 -7.06 -14.95 -2.95
C ILE A 10 -5.73 -14.20 -3.09
N VAL A 11 -4.63 -14.80 -2.65
CA VAL A 11 -3.33 -14.12 -2.64
C VAL A 11 -2.84 -13.72 -4.04
N PRO A 12 -2.90 -14.58 -5.08
CA PRO A 12 -2.53 -14.16 -6.44
C PRO A 12 -3.38 -13.00 -6.96
N VAL A 13 -4.69 -13.02 -6.71
CA VAL A 13 -5.60 -11.94 -7.12
C VAL A 13 -5.23 -10.62 -6.46
N LEU A 14 -4.86 -10.65 -5.18
CA LEU A 14 -4.45 -9.46 -4.44
C LEU A 14 -3.11 -8.92 -4.92
N ILE A 15 -2.14 -9.80 -5.20
CA ILE A 15 -0.85 -9.39 -5.76
C ILE A 15 -1.07 -8.75 -7.14
N LEU A 16 -1.86 -9.37 -8.02
CA LEU A 16 -2.18 -8.82 -9.34
C LEU A 16 -2.88 -7.46 -9.23
N THR A 17 -3.84 -7.33 -8.32
CA THR A 17 -4.52 -6.06 -8.05
C THR A 17 -3.53 -4.99 -7.58
N ALA A 18 -2.62 -5.34 -6.66
CA ALA A 18 -1.58 -4.44 -6.20
C ALA A 18 -0.65 -3.99 -7.35
N LEU A 19 -0.24 -4.92 -8.23
CA LEU A 19 0.58 -4.60 -9.41
C LEU A 19 -0.13 -3.64 -10.37
N VAL A 20 -1.41 -3.89 -10.66
CA VAL A 20 -2.24 -2.99 -11.48
C VAL A 20 -2.29 -1.60 -10.86
N LEU A 21 -2.53 -1.49 -9.56
CA LEU A 21 -2.55 -0.21 -8.84
C LEU A 21 -1.21 0.52 -8.89
N VAL A 22 -0.09 -0.19 -8.72
CA VAL A 22 1.26 0.40 -8.83
C VAL A 22 1.52 0.95 -10.24
N VAL A 23 1.10 0.23 -11.28
CA VAL A 23 1.23 0.68 -12.67
C VAL A 23 0.31 1.87 -12.97
N LEU A 24 -0.91 1.87 -12.42
CA LEU A 24 -1.88 2.95 -12.61
C LEU A 24 -1.59 4.20 -11.77
N GLN A 25 -0.88 4.05 -10.64
CA GLN A 25 -0.57 5.13 -9.70
C GLN A 25 -0.14 6.45 -10.37
N PRO A 26 0.80 6.47 -11.35
CA PRO A 26 1.23 7.73 -11.96
C PRO A 26 0.18 8.34 -12.90
N ARG A 27 -0.69 7.50 -13.49
CA ARG A 27 -1.80 8.01 -14.30
C ARG A 27 -2.84 8.68 -13.40
N VAL A 28 -3.19 8.04 -12.29
CA VAL A 28 -4.10 8.58 -11.28
C VAL A 28 -3.54 9.88 -10.70
N ALA A 29 -2.28 9.89 -10.26
CA ALA A 29 -1.65 11.09 -9.69
C ALA A 29 -1.63 12.26 -10.68
N ARG A 30 -1.31 12.01 -11.97
CA ARG A 30 -1.33 13.05 -13.01
C ARG A 30 -2.73 13.55 -13.32
N ALA A 31 -3.71 12.65 -13.42
CA ALA A 31 -5.10 13.02 -13.65
C ALA A 31 -5.65 13.89 -12.52
N MET A 32 -5.29 13.58 -11.28
CA MET A 32 -5.69 14.36 -10.12
C MET A 32 -5.02 15.74 -10.08
N ALA A 33 -3.71 15.81 -10.37
CA ALA A 33 -3.01 17.07 -10.48
C ALA A 33 -3.61 17.97 -11.58
N ALA A 34 -3.96 17.39 -12.74
CA ALA A 34 -4.60 18.12 -13.84
C ALA A 34 -6.00 18.63 -13.44
N ARG A 35 -6.82 17.82 -12.76
CA ARG A 35 -8.15 18.23 -12.29
C ARG A 35 -8.08 19.34 -11.23
N ARG A 36 -7.06 19.31 -10.35
CA ARG A 36 -6.80 20.40 -9.40
C ARG A 36 -6.45 21.70 -10.12
N ALA A 37 -5.53 21.63 -11.08
CA ALA A 37 -5.12 22.80 -11.86
C ALA A 37 -6.29 23.39 -12.67
N ALA A 38 -7.22 22.55 -13.12
CA ALA A 38 -8.42 22.97 -13.86
C ALA A 38 -9.57 23.49 -12.96
N GLY A 39 -9.42 23.48 -11.62
CA GLY A 39 -10.47 23.88 -10.69
C GLY A 39 -11.74 23.01 -10.73
N THR A 40 -11.67 21.82 -11.34
CA THR A 40 -12.81 20.93 -11.53
C THR A 40 -13.08 20.00 -10.35
N LEU A 41 -12.20 20.02 -9.34
CA LEU A 41 -12.50 19.35 -8.07
C LEU A 41 -13.39 20.25 -7.23
N PRO A 42 -14.41 19.70 -6.55
CA PRO A 42 -15.24 20.48 -5.65
C PRO A 42 -14.35 21.19 -4.62
N PRO A 43 -14.75 22.40 -4.15
CA PRO A 43 -14.04 23.09 -3.11
C PRO A 43 -13.84 22.12 -1.96
N ALA A 44 -12.59 21.92 -1.60
CA ALA A 44 -12.21 20.92 -0.65
C ALA A 44 -12.75 21.33 0.72
N THR A 45 -13.79 20.71 1.11
CA THR A 45 -14.17 20.56 2.51
C THR A 45 -13.14 19.66 3.18
N ASP A 46 -13.01 19.74 4.51
CA ASP A 46 -12.07 18.96 5.33
C ASP A 46 -12.20 17.41 5.20
N GLY A 47 -12.51 16.94 3.99
CA GLY A 47 -12.71 15.54 3.62
C GLY A 47 -14.03 14.93 4.06
N GLY A 48 -14.66 15.50 5.07
CA GLY A 48 -15.97 15.07 5.58
C GLY A 48 -16.02 13.60 6.06
N PRO A 49 -17.20 13.15 6.52
CA PRO A 49 -17.38 11.79 7.04
C PRO A 49 -17.15 10.70 5.98
N LEU A 50 -17.35 11.01 4.71
CA LEU A 50 -17.10 10.09 3.60
C LEU A 50 -15.61 9.73 3.50
N LEU A 51 -14.72 10.71 3.62
CA LEU A 51 -13.27 10.45 3.59
C LEU A 51 -12.86 9.59 4.78
N LEU A 52 -13.37 9.89 5.98
CA LEU A 52 -13.08 9.09 7.18
C LEU A 52 -13.54 7.64 7.01
N LEU A 53 -14.73 7.42 6.46
CA LEU A 53 -15.24 6.08 6.16
C LEU A 53 -14.33 5.35 5.15
N LEU A 54 -13.93 6.02 4.06
CA LEU A 54 -13.08 5.43 3.03
C LEU A 54 -11.67 5.12 3.56
N ILE A 55 -11.12 5.99 4.42
CA ILE A 55 -9.85 5.73 5.12
C ILE A 55 -9.98 4.53 6.06
N ALA A 56 -11.08 4.45 6.82
CA ALA A 56 -11.32 3.31 7.73
C ALA A 56 -11.45 1.99 6.96
N LEU A 57 -12.22 1.96 5.88
CA LEU A 57 -12.33 0.77 5.01
C LEU A 57 -10.99 0.38 4.39
N THR A 58 -10.21 1.37 3.92
CA THR A 58 -8.86 1.13 3.41
C THR A 58 -7.93 0.64 4.51
N GLY A 59 -8.11 1.10 5.75
CA GLY A 59 -7.38 0.65 6.92
C GLY A 59 -7.67 -0.82 7.25
N VAL A 60 -8.94 -1.22 7.28
CA VAL A 60 -9.34 -2.62 7.49
C VAL A 60 -8.75 -3.52 6.40
N TYR A 61 -8.87 -3.11 5.14
CA TYR A 61 -8.27 -3.82 4.02
C TYR A 61 -6.74 -3.93 4.18
N GLY A 62 -6.07 -2.82 4.51
CA GLY A 62 -4.63 -2.76 4.66
C GLY A 62 -4.11 -3.56 5.85
N GLY A 63 -4.82 -3.56 6.97
CA GLY A 63 -4.48 -4.35 8.15
C GLY A 63 -4.57 -5.86 7.92
N TYR A 64 -5.46 -6.28 7.00
CA TYR A 64 -5.62 -7.71 6.66
C TYR A 64 -4.67 -8.16 5.55
N PHE A 65 -4.45 -7.35 4.52
CA PHE A 65 -3.67 -7.71 3.34
C PHE A 65 -2.39 -6.91 3.14
N GLY A 66 -2.33 -5.69 3.65
CA GLY A 66 -1.16 -4.80 3.55
C GLY A 66 -0.81 -4.29 2.15
N ALA A 67 -1.25 -4.99 1.10
CA ALA A 67 -0.88 -4.67 -0.27
C ALA A 67 -1.66 -3.44 -0.80
N ALA A 68 -0.97 -2.53 -1.47
CA ALA A 68 -1.54 -1.36 -2.15
C ALA A 68 -2.30 -0.34 -1.26
N GLN A 69 -2.39 -0.54 0.06
CA GLN A 69 -3.04 0.38 1.00
C GLN A 69 -2.56 1.83 0.81
N GLY A 70 -1.24 2.02 0.70
CA GLY A 70 -0.66 3.35 0.50
C GLY A 70 -1.08 4.03 -0.80
N VAL A 71 -1.31 3.25 -1.87
CA VAL A 71 -1.79 3.78 -3.16
C VAL A 71 -3.24 4.21 -3.05
N LEU A 72 -4.07 3.39 -2.40
CA LEU A 72 -5.49 3.71 -2.16
C LEU A 72 -5.62 4.96 -1.29
N LEU A 73 -4.90 5.05 -0.17
CA LEU A 73 -4.90 6.23 0.69
C LEU A 73 -4.45 7.48 -0.06
N LEU A 74 -3.38 7.39 -0.86
CA LEU A 74 -2.89 8.51 -1.64
C LEU A 74 -3.92 8.98 -2.68
N ALA A 75 -4.61 8.04 -3.33
CA ALA A 75 -5.65 8.34 -4.31
C ALA A 75 -6.84 9.01 -3.63
N LEU A 76 -7.40 8.40 -2.58
CA LEU A 76 -8.58 8.91 -1.87
C LEU A 76 -8.33 10.29 -1.26
N MET A 77 -7.27 10.43 -0.47
CA MET A 77 -6.93 11.72 0.14
C MET A 77 -6.55 12.76 -0.90
N GLY A 78 -5.85 12.34 -1.96
CA GLY A 78 -5.52 13.23 -3.05
C GLY A 78 -6.72 13.75 -3.82
N MET A 79 -7.84 13.03 -3.89
CA MET A 79 -9.09 13.50 -4.49
C MET A 79 -9.87 14.43 -3.56
N LEU A 80 -9.91 14.12 -2.27
CA LEU A 80 -10.84 14.69 -1.31
C LEU A 80 -10.23 15.75 -0.40
N LEU A 81 -8.89 15.82 -0.26
CA LEU A 81 -8.21 16.83 0.54
C LEU A 81 -7.58 17.92 -0.33
N PRO A 82 -7.65 19.19 0.10
CA PRO A 82 -7.05 20.34 -0.60
C PRO A 82 -5.53 20.48 -0.37
N ASP A 83 -4.92 19.46 0.18
CA ASP A 83 -3.51 19.48 0.61
C ASP A 83 -2.50 19.18 -0.51
N THR A 84 -1.24 19.50 -0.24
CA THR A 84 -0.14 19.14 -1.14
C THR A 84 0.07 17.62 -1.13
N LEU A 85 0.59 17.08 -2.24
CA LEU A 85 0.92 15.65 -2.32
C LEU A 85 1.93 15.22 -1.24
N GLN A 86 2.78 16.14 -0.80
CA GLN A 86 3.75 15.89 0.27
C GLN A 86 3.07 15.70 1.62
N THR A 87 2.13 16.59 1.98
CA THR A 87 1.31 16.49 3.19
C THR A 87 0.51 15.19 3.20
N ILE A 88 -0.18 14.90 2.08
CA ILE A 88 -0.98 13.67 1.91
C ILE A 88 -0.10 12.42 2.08
N ASN A 89 1.11 12.43 1.52
CA ASN A 89 2.05 11.32 1.69
C ASN A 89 2.51 11.16 3.15
N GLY A 90 2.69 12.25 3.87
CA GLY A 90 2.97 12.24 5.32
C GLY A 90 1.84 11.60 6.10
N ILE A 91 0.60 12.07 5.89
CA ILE A 91 -0.61 11.53 6.53
C ILE A 91 -0.76 10.03 6.23
N LYS A 92 -0.60 9.64 4.96
CA LYS A 92 -0.63 8.24 4.54
C LYS A 92 0.36 7.37 5.34
N ASN A 93 1.59 7.86 5.56
CA ASN A 93 2.59 7.09 6.29
C ASN A 93 2.20 6.90 7.77
N VAL A 94 1.63 7.93 8.40
CA VAL A 94 1.11 7.83 9.77
C VAL A 94 -0.07 6.86 9.85
N LEU A 95 -1.01 6.95 8.91
CA LEU A 95 -2.15 6.02 8.85
C LEU A 95 -1.69 4.57 8.64
N ALA A 96 -0.74 4.34 7.74
CA ALA A 96 -0.17 3.01 7.52
C ALA A 96 0.54 2.47 8.78
N LEU A 97 1.27 3.32 9.51
CA LEU A 97 1.89 2.94 10.78
C LEU A 97 0.85 2.51 11.81
N ILE A 98 -0.23 3.27 11.97
CA ILE A 98 -1.31 2.96 12.91
C ILE A 98 -1.99 1.64 12.54
N VAL A 99 -2.37 1.47 11.27
CA VAL A 99 -3.03 0.24 10.78
C VAL A 99 -2.15 -0.98 10.98
N ASN A 100 -0.88 -0.90 10.58
CA ASN A 100 0.05 -2.01 10.74
C ASN A 100 0.35 -2.29 12.24
N GLY A 101 0.41 -1.26 13.08
CA GLY A 101 0.57 -1.41 14.53
C GLY A 101 -0.61 -2.13 15.17
N VAL A 102 -1.83 -1.73 14.85
CA VAL A 102 -3.06 -2.40 15.31
C VAL A 102 -3.13 -3.84 14.82
N ALA A 103 -2.85 -4.08 13.54
CA ALA A 103 -2.81 -5.42 12.98
C ALA A 103 -1.75 -6.30 13.65
N ALA A 104 -0.56 -5.76 13.90
CA ALA A 104 0.51 -6.48 14.60
C ALA A 104 0.08 -6.90 16.01
N VAL A 105 -0.50 -5.98 16.79
CA VAL A 105 -1.03 -6.29 18.13
C VAL A 105 -2.10 -7.37 18.05
N PHE A 106 -3.05 -7.24 17.12
CA PHE A 106 -4.12 -8.23 16.94
C PHE A 106 -3.54 -9.62 16.61
N PHE A 107 -2.62 -9.72 15.66
CA PHE A 107 -2.02 -11.02 15.31
C PHE A 107 -1.14 -11.59 16.41
N VAL A 108 -0.42 -10.76 17.17
CA VAL A 108 0.35 -11.22 18.34
C VAL A 108 -0.54 -11.87 19.38
N LEU A 109 -1.75 -11.33 19.59
CA LEU A 109 -2.68 -11.83 20.59
C LEU A 109 -3.49 -13.05 20.13
N THR A 110 -3.70 -13.21 18.80
CA THR A 110 -4.63 -14.21 18.26
C THR A 110 -3.98 -15.34 17.50
N SER A 111 -2.69 -15.23 17.15
CA SER A 111 -2.00 -16.19 16.31
C SER A 111 -0.75 -16.75 16.98
N HIS A 112 -0.40 -18.00 16.63
CA HIS A 112 0.91 -18.56 17.01
C HIS A 112 1.97 -17.89 16.13
N ILE A 113 2.90 -17.18 16.78
CA ILE A 113 3.95 -16.43 16.11
C ILE A 113 5.29 -17.12 16.31
N ASP A 114 5.97 -17.41 15.21
CA ASP A 114 7.38 -17.80 15.23
C ASP A 114 8.24 -16.53 15.40
N TRP A 115 8.66 -16.29 16.63
CA TRP A 115 9.49 -15.12 16.97
C TRP A 115 10.84 -15.12 16.28
N THR A 116 11.40 -16.29 15.94
CA THR A 116 12.65 -16.39 15.19
C THR A 116 12.47 -15.83 13.79
N ALA A 117 11.40 -16.25 13.12
CA ALA A 117 11.02 -15.71 11.79
C ALA A 117 10.76 -14.20 11.85
N VAL A 118 10.04 -13.74 12.88
CA VAL A 118 9.76 -12.30 13.07
C VAL A 118 11.05 -11.49 13.20
N LEU A 119 11.99 -11.93 14.03
CA LEU A 119 13.26 -11.23 14.23
C LEU A 119 14.11 -11.20 12.95
N LEU A 120 14.18 -12.32 12.22
CA LEU A 120 14.90 -12.38 10.95
C LEU A 120 14.29 -11.47 9.89
N ILE A 121 12.95 -11.46 9.79
CA ILE A 121 12.23 -10.57 8.87
C ILE A 121 12.40 -9.11 9.29
N ALA A 122 12.30 -8.79 10.59
CA ALA A 122 12.50 -7.44 11.09
C ALA A 122 13.91 -6.91 10.80
N ALA A 123 14.93 -7.70 11.06
CA ALA A 123 16.32 -7.35 10.75
C ALA A 123 16.52 -7.19 9.23
N GLY A 124 16.06 -8.16 8.44
CA GLY A 124 16.14 -8.13 6.98
C GLY A 124 15.38 -6.96 6.34
N SER A 125 14.17 -6.66 6.83
CA SER A 125 13.37 -5.54 6.32
C SER A 125 13.95 -4.18 6.71
N THR A 126 14.52 -4.06 7.90
CA THR A 126 15.19 -2.82 8.33
C THR A 126 16.41 -2.55 7.47
N LEU A 127 17.30 -3.53 7.32
CA LEU A 127 18.50 -3.40 6.48
C LEU A 127 18.12 -3.21 5.00
N GLY A 128 17.21 -4.03 4.50
CA GLY A 128 16.70 -3.94 3.13
C GLY A 128 16.00 -2.63 2.85
N GLY A 129 15.23 -2.11 3.81
CA GLY A 129 14.57 -0.81 3.72
C GLY A 129 15.54 0.35 3.67
N MET A 130 16.58 0.34 4.52
CA MET A 130 17.64 1.37 4.53
C MET A 130 18.44 1.36 3.21
N LEU A 131 18.87 0.19 2.77
CA LEU A 131 19.59 0.02 1.51
C LEU A 131 18.71 0.36 0.31
N GLY A 132 17.48 -0.16 0.30
CA GLY A 132 16.49 0.10 -0.74
C GLY A 132 16.12 1.58 -0.85
N ALA A 133 15.96 2.28 0.26
CA ALA A 133 15.72 3.72 0.26
C ALA A 133 16.93 4.52 -0.26
N ARG A 134 18.15 4.07 0.02
CA ARG A 134 19.37 4.72 -0.46
C ARG A 134 19.60 4.51 -1.97
N ILE A 135 19.38 3.30 -2.44
CA ILE A 135 19.50 2.93 -3.86
C ILE A 135 18.30 3.48 -4.65
N GLY A 136 17.09 3.30 -4.13
CA GLY A 136 15.85 3.69 -4.78
C GLY A 136 15.74 5.19 -5.06
N ARG A 137 16.34 6.03 -4.21
CA ARG A 137 16.42 7.49 -4.48
C ARG A 137 17.29 7.86 -5.67
N ARG A 138 18.17 6.96 -6.10
CA ARG A 138 19.05 7.16 -7.27
C ARG A 138 18.49 6.54 -8.54
N LEU A 139 17.48 5.68 -8.42
CA LEU A 139 16.87 5.01 -9.57
C LEU A 139 15.75 5.85 -10.16
N PRO A 140 15.62 5.89 -11.50
CA PRO A 140 14.49 6.53 -12.13
C PRO A 140 13.18 5.81 -11.75
N PRO A 141 12.05 6.53 -11.62
CA PRO A 141 10.77 5.95 -11.21
C PRO A 141 10.31 4.76 -12.06
N ILE A 142 10.71 4.74 -13.34
CA ILE A 142 10.40 3.64 -14.25
C ILE A 142 11.11 2.35 -13.82
N ALA A 143 12.41 2.44 -13.50
CA ALA A 143 13.21 1.27 -13.09
C ALA A 143 12.66 0.63 -11.81
N LEU A 144 12.29 1.45 -10.81
CA LEU A 144 11.65 0.97 -9.58
C LEU A 144 10.33 0.23 -9.87
N ARG A 145 9.49 0.77 -10.73
CA ARG A 145 8.22 0.12 -11.09
C ARG A 145 8.43 -1.17 -11.86
N THR A 146 9.34 -1.16 -12.81
CA THR A 146 9.69 -2.38 -13.57
C THR A 146 10.16 -3.47 -12.60
N LEU A 147 11.02 -3.13 -11.65
CA LEU A 147 11.50 -4.07 -10.62
C LEU A 147 10.34 -4.63 -9.80
N ILE A 148 9.43 -3.78 -9.30
CA ILE A 148 8.25 -4.21 -8.53
C ILE A 148 7.37 -5.15 -9.36
N VAL A 149 7.12 -4.80 -10.62
CA VAL A 149 6.28 -5.63 -11.51
C VAL A 149 6.94 -6.97 -11.80
N VAL A 150 8.24 -6.99 -12.10
CA VAL A 150 8.98 -8.24 -12.36
C VAL A 150 8.98 -9.16 -11.13
N VAL A 151 9.31 -8.62 -9.96
CA VAL A 151 9.31 -9.41 -8.71
C VAL A 151 7.90 -9.89 -8.37
N GLY A 152 6.90 -9.04 -8.52
CA GLY A 152 5.50 -9.40 -8.25
C GLY A 152 4.98 -10.48 -9.20
N LEU A 153 5.29 -10.38 -10.51
CA LEU A 153 4.94 -11.42 -11.47
C LEU A 153 5.65 -12.73 -11.18
N ALA A 154 6.95 -12.70 -10.84
CA ALA A 154 7.69 -13.89 -10.45
C ALA A 154 7.07 -14.56 -9.20
N ALA A 155 6.65 -13.77 -8.21
CA ALA A 155 5.97 -14.29 -7.02
C ALA A 155 4.62 -14.94 -7.36
N VAL A 156 3.82 -14.32 -8.22
CA VAL A 156 2.53 -14.89 -8.69
C VAL A 156 2.76 -16.18 -9.47
N THR A 157 3.74 -16.19 -10.37
CA THR A 157 4.06 -17.38 -11.17
C THR A 157 4.49 -18.53 -10.25
N LYS A 158 5.35 -18.26 -9.26
CA LYS A 158 5.76 -19.28 -8.29
C LYS A 158 4.58 -19.81 -7.48
N LEU A 159 3.65 -18.94 -7.09
CA LEU A 159 2.48 -19.32 -6.27
C LEU A 159 1.44 -20.14 -7.05
N LEU A 160 1.34 -19.92 -8.36
CA LEU A 160 0.36 -20.62 -9.22
C LEU A 160 0.87 -21.95 -9.79
N PHE A 161 2.18 -22.12 -9.93
CA PHE A 161 2.77 -23.27 -10.66
C PHE A 161 3.72 -24.12 -9.80
N LEU A 162 3.99 -23.75 -8.57
CA LEU A 162 4.82 -24.50 -7.61
C LEU A 162 4.09 -24.67 -6.27
#